data_5a6535e4e9a57b8d480698029640e732
#
_entry.id   5a6535e4e9a57b8d480698029640e732
#
_cell.length_a   1.000
_cell.length_b   1.000
_cell.length_c   1.000
_cell.angle_alpha   90.00
_cell.angle_beta   90.00
_cell.angle_gamma   90.00
#
_symmetry.space_group_name_H-M   'P 1'
#
loop_
_entity.id
_entity.type
_entity.pdbx_description
1 polymer ?
#
loop_
_entity_poly.entity_id
_entity_poly.type
_entity_poly.pdbx_seq_one_letter_code
_entity_poly.pdbx_strand_id
1 'polypeptide(L)'
;MLQTSEDILADVRKILGEEIRITKRNWAVYWCPSHPDESQKGSTGEPNFGVDLNTGRYNCFRCGFKGGSLKSLAKAVGAEYAPKNVEFIKRRPKRDVNNGRDVSHVAEAIADAQSRLLKSSAMSYLKQRGVKPYTAMMYGLGHAVGGPYISRDTAKAGYELGLITRGGTWLWQESIVYADPVSKPKVLNVRYLPAEFLKQPRNFQLGKHPHRTWGDRVAPLGAWRITARTRGVVIVEGLFDMLVGAQCLDERRLYPEYVCVYTNGASPSFEILDWFAEHDYDYFLIRDMDKAGADWVEMITTVLREKKRRYTVLFPPNGLDPDEAFLSGWWPPIIS
;
A
#
# COMPACT_ATOMS: atom_id res chain seq x y z
N MET A 1 -16.95 -5.70 -20.11
CA MET A 1 -15.84 -5.73 -21.10
C MET A 1 -14.72 -4.86 -20.58
N LEU A 2 -13.48 -5.34 -20.60
CA LEU A 2 -12.30 -4.54 -20.27
C LEU A 2 -12.11 -3.49 -21.35
N GLN A 3 -11.97 -2.22 -20.95
CA GLN A 3 -11.66 -1.14 -21.87
C GLN A 3 -10.28 -1.36 -22.44
N THR A 4 -10.16 -1.55 -23.75
CA THR A 4 -8.86 -1.74 -24.41
C THR A 4 -8.14 -0.41 -24.58
N SER A 5 -6.85 -0.43 -24.93
CA SER A 5 -6.12 0.80 -25.25
C SER A 5 -6.74 1.54 -26.45
N GLU A 6 -7.36 0.82 -27.35
CA GLU A 6 -8.08 1.38 -28.51
C GLU A 6 -9.37 2.09 -28.08
N ASP A 7 -10.12 1.52 -27.11
CA ASP A 7 -11.30 2.17 -26.54
C ASP A 7 -10.92 3.46 -25.82
N ILE A 8 -9.83 3.44 -25.04
CA ILE A 8 -9.31 4.63 -24.36
C ILE A 8 -8.89 5.69 -25.37
N LEU A 9 -8.18 5.30 -26.41
CA LEU A 9 -7.76 6.22 -27.48
C LEU A 9 -8.98 6.85 -28.17
N ALA A 10 -9.98 6.05 -28.52
CA ALA A 10 -11.21 6.53 -29.14
C ALA A 10 -11.94 7.55 -28.23
N ASP A 11 -11.95 7.32 -26.93
CA ASP A 11 -12.55 8.24 -25.97
C ASP A 11 -11.71 9.51 -25.76
N VAL A 12 -10.39 9.41 -25.76
CA VAL A 12 -9.48 10.58 -25.70
C VAL A 12 -9.64 11.45 -26.94
N ARG A 13 -9.77 10.85 -28.12
CA ARG A 13 -10.01 11.58 -29.37
C ARG A 13 -11.33 12.38 -29.35
N LYS A 14 -12.36 11.87 -28.70
CA LYS A 14 -13.62 12.63 -28.51
C LYS A 14 -13.44 13.84 -27.58
N ILE A 15 -12.52 13.76 -26.63
CA ILE A 15 -12.28 14.82 -25.63
C ILE A 15 -11.30 15.88 -26.16
N LEU A 16 -10.24 15.45 -26.85
CA LEU A 16 -9.11 16.29 -27.22
C LEU A 16 -8.88 16.42 -28.74
N GLY A 17 -9.58 15.65 -29.57
CA GLY A 17 -9.28 15.51 -31.00
C GLY A 17 -8.19 14.48 -31.28
N GLU A 18 -7.62 14.54 -32.49
CA GLU A 18 -6.55 13.61 -32.89
C GLU A 18 -5.24 13.89 -32.15
N GLU A 19 -4.55 12.83 -31.77
CA GLU A 19 -3.24 12.90 -31.13
C GLU A 19 -2.15 13.28 -32.15
N ILE A 20 -1.08 13.92 -31.67
CA ILE A 20 0.10 14.25 -32.50
C ILE A 20 0.90 12.98 -32.80
N ARG A 21 1.03 12.12 -31.79
CA ARG A 21 1.71 10.82 -31.92
C ARG A 21 1.34 9.90 -30.77
N ILE A 22 1.56 8.60 -30.98
CA ILE A 22 1.51 7.59 -29.91
C ILE A 22 2.96 7.11 -29.66
N THR A 23 3.36 7.11 -28.39
CA THR A 23 4.71 6.66 -28.01
C THR A 23 4.79 5.13 -27.89
N LYS A 24 6.01 4.57 -27.93
CA LYS A 24 6.27 3.13 -27.69
C LYS A 24 5.77 2.64 -26.32
N ARG A 25 5.54 3.55 -25.36
CA ARG A 25 4.99 3.26 -24.02
C ARG A 25 3.46 3.40 -23.96
N ASN A 26 2.81 3.46 -25.11
CA ASN A 26 1.35 3.56 -25.22
C ASN A 26 0.76 4.87 -24.62
N TRP A 27 1.48 6.00 -24.81
CA TRP A 27 0.99 7.32 -24.46
C TRP A 27 0.57 8.07 -25.74
N ALA A 28 -0.67 8.57 -25.77
CA ALA A 28 -1.11 9.51 -26.78
C ALA A 28 -0.65 10.92 -26.39
N VAL A 29 0.05 11.61 -27.29
CA VAL A 29 0.69 12.90 -27.04
C VAL A 29 -0.08 14.00 -27.72
N TYR A 30 -0.35 15.09 -27.00
CA TYR A 30 -1.13 16.25 -27.39
C TYR A 30 -0.46 17.56 -27.00
N TRP A 31 -0.93 18.66 -27.57
CA TRP A 31 -0.68 19.98 -26.98
C TRP A 31 -1.48 20.09 -25.67
N CYS A 32 -0.89 20.79 -24.67
CA CYS A 32 -1.54 20.88 -23.38
C CYS A 32 -2.81 21.77 -23.43
N PRO A 33 -3.97 21.28 -22.99
CA PRO A 33 -5.20 22.08 -23.01
C PRO A 33 -5.23 23.15 -21.91
N SER A 34 -4.34 23.07 -20.91
CA SER A 34 -4.34 23.96 -19.75
C SER A 34 -3.42 25.19 -19.89
N HIS A 35 -2.53 25.21 -20.87
CA HIS A 35 -1.70 26.38 -21.18
C HIS A 35 -1.46 26.48 -22.70
N PRO A 36 -1.43 27.70 -23.26
CA PRO A 36 -1.04 27.86 -24.66
C PRO A 36 0.44 27.46 -24.81
N ASP A 37 0.69 26.48 -25.66
CA ASP A 37 2.06 26.17 -26.05
C ASP A 37 2.53 27.26 -27.03
N GLU A 38 3.63 27.93 -26.72
CA GLU A 38 4.18 28.97 -27.60
C GLU A 38 4.51 28.42 -28.98
N SER A 39 4.63 27.11 -29.12
CA SER A 39 4.82 26.39 -30.37
C SER A 39 3.62 26.39 -31.31
N GLN A 40 2.39 26.65 -30.82
CA GLN A 40 1.25 26.87 -31.73
C GLN A 40 1.39 28.09 -32.63
N LYS A 41 2.36 28.97 -32.33
CA LYS A 41 2.71 30.17 -33.14
C LYS A 41 3.96 30.01 -34.01
N GLY A 42 4.37 28.77 -34.35
CA GLY A 42 5.51 28.52 -35.26
C GLY A 42 6.88 28.38 -34.59
N SER A 43 6.95 28.17 -33.25
CA SER A 43 8.20 27.85 -32.58
C SER A 43 8.44 26.34 -32.53
N THR A 44 9.70 25.91 -32.42
CA THR A 44 10.17 24.51 -32.42
C THR A 44 9.90 23.74 -31.13
N GLY A 45 8.84 24.07 -30.39
CA GLY A 45 8.47 23.39 -29.13
C GLY A 45 7.93 21.99 -29.34
N GLU A 46 8.20 21.08 -28.40
CA GLU A 46 7.64 19.75 -28.42
C GLU A 46 6.36 19.68 -27.56
N PRO A 47 5.36 18.86 -27.98
CA PRO A 47 4.15 18.66 -27.18
C PRO A 47 4.47 17.94 -25.87
N ASN A 48 4.01 18.49 -24.75
CA ASN A 48 4.37 18.06 -23.41
C ASN A 48 3.23 17.43 -22.61
N PHE A 49 2.06 17.28 -23.23
CA PHE A 49 0.90 16.66 -22.60
C PHE A 49 0.68 15.27 -23.16
N GLY A 50 0.50 14.30 -22.25
CA GLY A 50 0.27 12.91 -22.63
C GLY A 50 -0.87 12.28 -21.85
N VAL A 51 -1.58 11.36 -22.52
CA VAL A 51 -2.58 10.49 -21.93
C VAL A 51 -2.14 9.03 -22.06
N ASP A 52 -2.07 8.34 -20.96
CA ASP A 52 -1.73 6.90 -20.90
C ASP A 52 -2.91 6.07 -21.37
N LEU A 53 -2.77 5.40 -22.50
CA LEU A 53 -3.80 4.59 -23.14
C LEU A 53 -4.08 3.26 -22.41
N ASN A 54 -3.32 2.91 -21.38
CA ASN A 54 -3.62 1.75 -20.55
C ASN A 54 -4.50 2.10 -19.35
N THR A 55 -4.50 3.37 -18.92
CA THR A 55 -5.13 3.77 -17.65
C THR A 55 -6.04 4.99 -17.77
N GLY A 56 -6.00 5.72 -18.87
CA GLY A 56 -6.71 6.98 -19.05
C GLY A 56 -6.18 8.14 -18.20
N ARG A 57 -5.00 8.00 -17.59
CA ARG A 57 -4.32 9.06 -16.83
C ARG A 57 -3.67 10.05 -17.77
N TYR A 58 -3.59 11.30 -17.34
CA TYR A 58 -2.94 12.34 -18.13
C TYR A 58 -1.98 13.17 -17.28
N ASN A 59 -0.96 13.70 -17.95
CA ASN A 59 0.04 14.57 -17.34
C ASN A 59 0.66 15.51 -18.39
N CYS A 60 0.76 16.78 -18.02
CA CYS A 60 1.61 17.74 -18.72
C CYS A 60 2.93 17.87 -17.99
N PHE A 61 4.03 17.57 -18.67
CA PHE A 61 5.38 17.63 -18.09
C PHE A 61 5.89 19.06 -17.92
N ARG A 62 5.23 20.05 -18.50
CA ARG A 62 5.60 21.46 -18.41
C ARG A 62 4.86 22.19 -17.28
N CYS A 63 3.52 22.16 -17.24
CA CYS A 63 2.73 22.92 -16.26
C CYS A 63 2.22 22.08 -15.08
N GLY A 64 2.45 20.76 -15.11
CA GLY A 64 1.95 19.87 -14.06
C GLY A 64 0.44 19.58 -14.11
N PHE A 65 -0.28 20.03 -15.14
CA PHE A 65 -1.69 19.68 -15.34
C PHE A 65 -1.84 18.16 -15.49
N LYS A 66 -2.52 17.54 -14.54
CA LYS A 66 -2.61 16.07 -14.45
C LYS A 66 -3.90 15.60 -13.79
N GLY A 67 -4.26 14.36 -14.09
CA GLY A 67 -5.41 13.70 -13.46
C GLY A 67 -5.42 12.20 -13.66
N GLY A 68 -6.32 11.54 -12.95
CA GLY A 68 -6.38 10.09 -12.85
C GLY A 68 -7.34 9.39 -13.80
N SER A 69 -8.13 10.12 -14.62
CA SER A 69 -9.17 9.52 -15.46
C SER A 69 -9.60 10.43 -16.61
N LEU A 70 -10.18 9.84 -17.66
CA LEU A 70 -10.77 10.58 -18.78
C LEU A 70 -11.93 11.47 -18.34
N LYS A 71 -12.71 11.05 -17.34
CA LYS A 71 -13.79 11.89 -16.77
C LYS A 71 -13.23 13.18 -16.16
N SER A 72 -12.10 13.09 -15.44
CA SER A 72 -11.45 14.28 -14.87
C SER A 72 -10.85 15.16 -15.97
N LEU A 73 -10.33 14.57 -17.06
CA LEU A 73 -9.82 15.28 -18.20
C LEU A 73 -10.93 16.06 -18.89
N ALA A 74 -12.03 15.38 -19.26
CA ALA A 74 -13.17 15.99 -19.92
C ALA A 74 -13.74 17.17 -19.11
N LYS A 75 -13.94 16.96 -17.79
CA LYS A 75 -14.37 18.04 -16.90
C LYS A 75 -13.40 19.23 -16.90
N ALA A 76 -12.12 18.98 -16.92
CA ALA A 76 -11.09 20.03 -16.86
C ALA A 76 -10.97 20.83 -18.16
N VAL A 77 -11.32 20.24 -19.33
CA VAL A 77 -11.32 20.90 -20.64
C VAL A 77 -12.70 21.38 -21.10
N GLY A 78 -13.73 21.18 -20.25
CA GLY A 78 -15.11 21.57 -20.59
C GLY A 78 -15.78 20.70 -21.65
N ALA A 79 -15.31 19.47 -21.89
CA ALA A 79 -15.87 18.54 -22.83
C ALA A 79 -16.94 17.65 -22.19
N GLU A 80 -18.01 17.36 -22.92
CA GLU A 80 -18.98 16.34 -22.50
C GLU A 80 -18.38 14.95 -22.68
N TYR A 81 -18.34 14.18 -21.59
CA TYR A 81 -17.89 12.80 -21.59
C TYR A 81 -18.82 11.92 -20.77
N ALA A 82 -19.63 11.12 -21.48
CA ALA A 82 -20.38 10.03 -20.87
C ALA A 82 -19.63 8.71 -21.16
N PRO A 83 -19.02 8.07 -20.16
CA PRO A 83 -18.43 6.75 -20.35
C PRO A 83 -19.55 5.79 -20.81
N LYS A 84 -19.36 5.08 -21.91
CA LYS A 84 -20.26 4.00 -22.31
C LYS A 84 -20.27 3.00 -21.16
N ASN A 85 -21.45 2.81 -20.52
CA ASN A 85 -21.70 1.84 -19.44
C ASN A 85 -20.51 0.97 -19.09
N VAL A 86 -19.52 1.56 -18.49
CA VAL A 86 -18.44 0.84 -17.84
C VAL A 86 -19.01 0.52 -16.48
N GLU A 87 -19.47 -0.71 -16.27
CA GLU A 87 -19.44 -1.26 -14.92
C GLU A 87 -18.16 -0.74 -14.29
N PHE A 88 -18.28 -0.03 -13.20
CA PHE A 88 -17.15 0.56 -12.50
C PHE A 88 -16.08 -0.52 -12.40
N ILE A 89 -15.10 -0.47 -13.29
CA ILE A 89 -13.86 -1.19 -13.09
C ILE A 89 -13.26 -0.48 -11.90
N LYS A 90 -13.57 -1.03 -10.72
CA LYS A 90 -12.96 -0.67 -9.46
C LYS A 90 -11.51 -0.46 -9.77
N ARG A 91 -10.96 0.69 -9.40
CA ARG A 91 -9.56 1.06 -9.59
C ARG A 91 -8.74 -0.19 -9.38
N ARG A 92 -8.20 -0.77 -10.45
CA ARG A 92 -7.21 -1.83 -10.30
C ARG A 92 -6.17 -1.29 -9.36
N PRO A 93 -5.91 -1.93 -8.22
CA PRO A 93 -4.85 -1.49 -7.34
C PRO A 93 -3.63 -1.26 -8.23
N LYS A 94 -2.90 -0.16 -8.02
CA LYS A 94 -1.69 0.12 -8.80
C LYS A 94 -0.83 -1.13 -8.69
N ARG A 95 -0.49 -1.75 -9.83
CA ARG A 95 0.53 -2.77 -9.84
C ARG A 95 1.77 -2.12 -9.22
N ASP A 96 2.12 -2.54 -8.03
CA ASP A 96 3.27 -1.98 -7.35
C ASP A 96 4.48 -2.26 -8.24
N VAL A 97 5.25 -1.23 -8.58
CA VAL A 97 6.42 -1.37 -9.46
C VAL A 97 7.44 -2.36 -8.88
N ASN A 98 7.29 -2.68 -7.60
CA ASN A 98 8.10 -3.63 -6.85
C ASN A 98 7.49 -5.06 -6.79
N ASN A 99 6.33 -5.32 -7.39
CA ASN A 99 5.75 -6.65 -7.48
C ASN A 99 6.69 -7.57 -8.28
N GLY A 100 7.08 -8.68 -7.69
CA GLY A 100 7.92 -9.70 -8.30
C GLY A 100 9.37 -9.70 -7.81
N ARG A 101 9.74 -8.86 -6.85
CA ARG A 101 11.08 -8.87 -6.26
C ARG A 101 11.10 -9.64 -4.94
N ASP A 102 11.90 -10.68 -4.88
CA ASP A 102 12.03 -11.55 -3.71
C ASP A 102 12.81 -10.83 -2.59
N VAL A 103 12.12 -10.49 -1.51
CA VAL A 103 12.74 -9.84 -0.34
C VAL A 103 13.52 -10.80 0.56
N SER A 104 13.45 -12.12 0.32
CA SER A 104 14.25 -13.10 1.06
C SER A 104 15.75 -12.90 0.87
N HIS A 105 16.16 -12.32 -0.25
CA HIS A 105 17.56 -11.97 -0.52
C HIS A 105 18.14 -10.87 0.40
N VAL A 106 17.31 -10.14 1.13
CA VAL A 106 17.75 -9.17 2.15
C VAL A 106 17.47 -9.64 3.59
N ALA A 107 17.22 -10.94 3.77
CA ALA A 107 16.93 -11.53 5.09
C ALA A 107 18.04 -11.26 6.14
N GLU A 108 19.31 -11.26 5.72
CA GLU A 108 20.45 -10.90 6.60
C GLU A 108 20.30 -9.48 7.16
N ALA A 109 19.92 -8.53 6.30
CA ALA A 109 19.71 -7.14 6.72
C ALA A 109 18.48 -6.98 7.62
N ILE A 110 17.43 -7.77 7.37
CA ILE A 110 16.25 -7.82 8.25
C ILE A 110 16.64 -8.38 9.62
N ALA A 111 17.43 -9.47 9.67
CA ALA A 111 17.91 -10.06 10.92
C ALA A 111 18.80 -9.09 11.73
N ASP A 112 19.68 -8.34 11.06
CA ASP A 112 20.46 -7.26 11.68
C ASP A 112 19.54 -6.21 12.33
N ALA A 113 18.53 -5.74 11.62
CA ALA A 113 17.56 -4.80 12.17
C ALA A 113 16.77 -5.37 13.36
N GLN A 114 16.37 -6.65 13.31
CA GLN A 114 15.68 -7.36 14.39
C GLN A 114 16.54 -7.41 15.67
N SER A 115 17.83 -7.70 15.52
CA SER A 115 18.77 -7.77 16.65
C SER A 115 18.89 -6.46 17.44
N ARG A 116 18.62 -5.33 16.80
CA ARG A 116 18.74 -3.98 17.36
C ARG A 116 17.48 -3.48 18.05
N LEU A 117 16.33 -4.11 17.85
CA LEU A 117 15.03 -3.56 18.22
C LEU A 117 14.90 -3.23 19.70
N LEU A 118 15.16 -4.20 20.58
CA LEU A 118 14.80 -4.11 22.00
C LEU A 118 15.43 -2.94 22.76
N LYS A 119 16.64 -2.53 22.37
CA LYS A 119 17.39 -1.42 23.01
C LYS A 119 17.36 -0.14 22.17
N SER A 120 16.37 0.03 21.31
CA SER A 120 16.32 1.11 20.34
C SER A 120 15.21 2.12 20.60
N SER A 121 15.31 3.28 19.98
CA SER A 121 14.25 4.29 19.95
C SER A 121 12.98 3.76 19.24
N ALA A 122 13.13 2.81 18.30
CA ALA A 122 12.00 2.15 17.67
C ALA A 122 11.16 1.37 18.71
N MET A 123 11.78 0.70 19.67
CA MET A 123 11.03 0.03 20.73
C MET A 123 10.33 1.02 21.66
N SER A 124 10.92 2.20 21.92
CA SER A 124 10.25 3.26 22.67
C SER A 124 9.00 3.77 21.94
N TYR A 125 9.10 3.98 20.64
CA TYR A 125 7.96 4.36 19.82
C TYR A 125 6.89 3.26 19.77
N LEU A 126 7.27 1.99 19.59
CA LEU A 126 6.34 0.86 19.63
C LEU A 126 5.58 0.80 20.97
N LYS A 127 6.27 1.00 22.10
CA LYS A 127 5.62 1.06 23.42
C LYS A 127 4.64 2.21 23.53
N GLN A 128 4.97 3.39 23.00
CA GLN A 128 4.04 4.53 22.95
C GLN A 128 2.79 4.20 22.13
N ARG A 129 2.92 3.41 21.05
CA ARG A 129 1.81 2.89 20.26
C ARG A 129 1.13 1.65 20.87
N GLY A 130 1.42 1.32 22.13
CA GLY A 130 0.82 0.21 22.87
C GLY A 130 1.33 -1.18 22.51
N VAL A 131 2.34 -1.28 21.63
CA VAL A 131 2.93 -2.58 21.25
C VAL A 131 3.91 -3.05 22.30
N LYS A 132 3.65 -4.20 22.90
CA LYS A 132 4.52 -4.81 23.93
C LYS A 132 5.77 -5.45 23.30
N PRO A 133 6.90 -5.51 24.02
CA PRO A 133 8.14 -6.11 23.50
C PRO A 133 7.97 -7.54 23.00
N TYR A 134 7.19 -8.38 23.68
CA TYR A 134 6.96 -9.76 23.23
C TYR A 134 6.24 -9.82 21.89
N THR A 135 5.24 -8.95 21.67
CA THR A 135 4.53 -8.84 20.39
C THR A 135 5.48 -8.42 19.29
N ALA A 136 6.30 -7.39 19.54
CA ALA A 136 7.28 -6.90 18.57
C ALA A 136 8.28 -8.00 18.17
N MET A 137 8.76 -8.78 19.14
CA MET A 137 9.68 -9.90 18.90
C MET A 137 9.00 -11.04 18.13
N MET A 138 7.80 -11.44 18.56
CA MET A 138 7.05 -12.53 17.94
C MET A 138 6.73 -12.24 16.47
N TYR A 139 6.42 -10.96 16.14
CA TYR A 139 6.18 -10.51 14.79
C TYR A 139 7.46 -10.19 14.00
N GLY A 140 8.63 -10.42 14.58
CA GLY A 140 9.90 -10.22 13.89
C GLY A 140 10.14 -8.77 13.47
N LEU A 141 9.69 -7.80 14.28
CA LEU A 141 9.98 -6.39 14.03
C LEU A 141 11.46 -6.10 14.22
N GLY A 142 11.98 -5.14 13.46
CA GLY A 142 13.37 -4.69 13.55
C GLY A 142 13.49 -3.18 13.57
N HIS A 143 14.66 -2.67 13.98
CA HIS A 143 15.03 -1.27 13.88
C HIS A 143 16.20 -1.08 12.92
N ALA A 144 15.95 -0.46 11.77
CA ALA A 144 16.97 -0.12 10.81
C ALA A 144 17.56 1.26 11.09
N VAL A 145 18.82 1.31 11.54
CA VAL A 145 19.52 2.55 11.94
C VAL A 145 20.47 3.11 10.86
N GLY A 146 20.44 2.56 9.66
CA GLY A 146 21.34 2.95 8.57
C GLY A 146 21.69 1.77 7.70
N GLY A 147 22.86 1.81 7.06
CA GLY A 147 23.38 0.67 6.31
C GLY A 147 23.76 -0.45 7.27
N PRO A 148 23.17 -1.66 7.17
CA PRO A 148 23.59 -2.79 7.95
C PRO A 148 25.00 -3.24 7.55
N TYR A 149 25.71 -3.87 8.47
CA TYR A 149 26.93 -4.59 8.12
C TYR A 149 26.55 -5.94 7.52
N ILE A 150 26.57 -6.01 6.19
CA ILE A 150 26.00 -7.13 5.42
C ILE A 150 26.95 -7.60 4.33
N SER A 151 26.69 -8.79 3.81
CA SER A 151 27.40 -9.35 2.66
C SER A 151 27.21 -8.51 1.38
N ARG A 152 28.14 -8.66 0.43
CA ARG A 152 28.06 -8.01 -0.87
C ARG A 152 26.79 -8.44 -1.63
N ASP A 153 26.36 -9.70 -1.49
CA ASP A 153 25.19 -10.23 -2.15
C ASP A 153 23.90 -9.61 -1.61
N THR A 154 23.80 -9.46 -0.30
CA THR A 154 22.67 -8.75 0.34
C THR A 154 22.62 -7.28 -0.08
N ALA A 155 23.77 -6.61 -0.20
CA ALA A 155 23.81 -5.24 -0.71
C ALA A 155 23.35 -5.16 -2.17
N LYS A 156 23.78 -6.10 -3.03
CA LYS A 156 23.34 -6.20 -4.43
C LYS A 156 21.82 -6.39 -4.51
N ALA A 157 21.28 -7.33 -3.74
CA ALA A 157 19.83 -7.55 -3.66
C ALA A 157 19.08 -6.28 -3.19
N GLY A 158 19.61 -5.55 -2.23
CA GLY A 158 19.05 -4.26 -1.79
C GLY A 158 19.00 -3.21 -2.91
N TYR A 159 20.00 -3.15 -3.79
CA TYR A 159 19.96 -2.30 -4.99
C TYR A 159 18.89 -2.77 -5.98
N GLU A 160 18.81 -4.07 -6.25
CA GLU A 160 17.85 -4.65 -7.19
C GLU A 160 16.40 -4.44 -6.72
N LEU A 161 16.16 -4.53 -5.42
CA LEU A 161 14.87 -4.21 -4.80
C LEU A 161 14.55 -2.71 -4.83
N GLY A 162 15.54 -1.85 -5.03
CA GLY A 162 15.38 -0.41 -4.86
C GLY A 162 15.27 0.03 -3.39
N LEU A 163 15.75 -0.80 -2.47
CA LEU A 163 15.89 -0.50 -1.04
C LEU A 163 17.14 0.36 -0.78
N ILE A 164 18.12 0.28 -1.67
CA ILE A 164 19.33 1.11 -1.67
C ILE A 164 19.30 2.03 -2.91
N THR A 165 19.57 3.31 -2.70
CA THR A 165 19.70 4.29 -3.80
C THR A 165 21.00 4.07 -4.57
N ARG A 166 21.11 4.62 -5.79
CA ARG A 166 22.36 4.60 -6.59
C ARG A 166 23.57 5.19 -5.82
N GLY A 167 23.34 6.10 -4.87
CA GLY A 167 24.36 6.68 -3.99
C GLY A 167 24.67 5.86 -2.74
N GLY A 168 24.15 4.61 -2.61
CA GLY A 168 24.42 3.74 -1.46
C GLY A 168 23.56 4.00 -0.22
N THR A 169 22.58 4.91 -0.28
CA THR A 169 21.71 5.22 0.85
C THR A 169 20.62 4.18 1.02
N TRP A 170 20.50 3.60 2.20
CA TRP A 170 19.42 2.71 2.57
C TRP A 170 18.14 3.49 2.85
N LEU A 171 17.07 3.18 2.10
CA LEU A 171 15.77 3.86 2.19
C LEU A 171 14.91 3.41 3.39
N TRP A 172 15.48 2.66 4.32
CA TRP A 172 14.82 2.26 5.57
C TRP A 172 15.46 2.84 6.83
N GLN A 173 16.45 3.72 6.67
CA GLN A 173 17.15 4.33 7.80
C GLN A 173 16.16 4.99 8.79
N GLU A 174 16.41 4.75 10.09
CA GLU A 174 15.57 5.24 11.20
C GLU A 174 14.10 4.84 11.05
N SER A 175 13.89 3.55 10.92
CA SER A 175 12.54 2.99 10.74
C SER A 175 12.35 1.65 11.47
N ILE A 176 11.08 1.32 11.71
CA ILE A 176 10.66 -0.03 12.04
C ILE A 176 10.57 -0.81 10.73
N VAL A 177 11.21 -1.96 10.67
CA VAL A 177 11.07 -2.91 9.57
C VAL A 177 10.24 -4.09 10.03
N TYR A 178 9.35 -4.54 9.15
CA TYR A 178 8.52 -5.71 9.36
C TYR A 178 8.52 -6.59 8.11
N ALA A 179 8.83 -7.86 8.30
CA ALA A 179 8.59 -8.91 7.33
C ALA A 179 8.01 -10.09 8.09
N ASP A 180 7.06 -10.80 7.49
CA ASP A 180 6.49 -11.99 8.14
C ASP A 180 7.61 -12.93 8.56
N PRO A 181 7.63 -13.44 9.81
CA PRO A 181 8.71 -14.27 10.35
C PRO A 181 8.63 -15.70 9.81
N VAL A 182 8.74 -15.82 8.49
CA VAL A 182 8.79 -17.08 7.73
C VAL A 182 10.15 -17.20 7.06
N SER A 183 10.53 -18.41 6.67
CA SER A 183 11.85 -18.69 6.06
C SER A 183 12.13 -17.89 4.79
N LYS A 184 11.08 -17.53 4.04
CA LYS A 184 11.17 -16.73 2.80
C LYS A 184 10.08 -15.65 2.81
N PRO A 185 10.30 -14.53 3.48
CA PRO A 185 9.35 -13.44 3.51
C PRO A 185 9.15 -12.87 2.09
N LYS A 186 7.90 -12.64 1.72
CA LYS A 186 7.54 -12.10 0.41
C LYS A 186 7.41 -10.58 0.41
N VAL A 187 7.16 -9.99 1.58
CA VAL A 187 6.91 -8.57 1.76
C VAL A 187 7.81 -8.01 2.85
N LEU A 188 8.39 -6.86 2.58
CA LEU A 188 9.06 -6.02 3.57
C LEU A 188 8.27 -4.71 3.70
N ASN A 189 7.75 -4.47 4.88
CA ASN A 189 7.13 -3.19 5.24
C ASN A 189 8.09 -2.37 6.11
N VAL A 190 8.17 -1.09 5.82
CA VAL A 190 9.02 -0.14 6.53
C VAL A 190 8.17 1.03 7.00
N ARG A 191 8.13 1.23 8.32
CA ARG A 191 7.47 2.36 8.96
C ARG A 191 8.51 3.31 9.54
N TYR A 192 8.60 4.52 9.02
CA TYR A 192 9.56 5.52 9.47
C TYR A 192 9.21 6.05 10.86
N LEU A 193 10.23 6.17 11.71
CA LEU A 193 10.06 6.75 13.03
C LEU A 193 9.70 8.24 12.94
N PRO A 194 8.83 8.77 13.81
CA PRO A 194 8.64 10.20 13.98
C PRO A 194 9.95 10.91 14.38
N ALA A 195 10.01 12.23 14.16
CA ALA A 195 11.24 13.02 14.33
C ALA A 195 11.81 12.93 15.75
N GLU A 196 10.95 12.90 16.76
CA GLU A 196 11.31 12.80 18.18
C GLU A 196 11.97 11.48 18.59
N PHE A 197 11.86 10.45 17.76
CA PHE A 197 12.47 9.13 17.99
C PHE A 197 13.73 8.90 17.17
N LEU A 198 14.16 9.87 16.36
CA LEU A 198 15.36 9.72 15.55
C LEU A 198 16.62 9.85 16.40
N LYS A 199 17.56 8.92 16.22
CA LYS A 199 18.93 9.05 16.73
C LYS A 199 19.81 9.91 15.82
N GLN A 200 19.54 9.85 14.51
CA GLN A 200 20.28 10.58 13.48
C GLN A 200 19.32 11.10 12.41
N PRO A 201 19.60 12.25 11.77
CA PRO A 201 18.86 12.71 10.62
C PRO A 201 18.91 11.65 9.50
N ARG A 202 17.80 11.50 8.76
CA ARG A 202 17.79 10.65 7.58
C ARG A 202 18.55 11.29 6.43
N ASN A 203 19.25 10.47 5.66
CA ASN A 203 20.00 10.90 4.48
C ASN A 203 19.10 11.01 3.22
N PHE A 204 17.77 11.04 3.39
CA PHE A 204 16.80 11.18 2.31
C PHE A 204 15.53 11.85 2.83
N GLN A 205 14.79 12.46 1.91
CA GLN A 205 13.49 13.07 2.26
C GLN A 205 12.38 12.00 2.28
N LEU A 206 11.55 12.05 3.31
CA LEU A 206 10.32 11.27 3.35
C LEU A 206 9.31 11.87 2.36
N GLY A 207 8.62 11.00 1.63
CA GLY A 207 7.42 11.39 0.89
C GLY A 207 6.25 11.70 1.82
N LYS A 208 5.07 11.92 1.26
CA LYS A 208 3.83 12.18 2.02
C LYS A 208 3.44 11.05 2.98
N HIS A 209 3.88 9.83 2.73
CA HIS A 209 3.51 8.67 3.52
C HIS A 209 4.68 8.21 4.41
N PRO A 210 4.43 7.99 5.70
CA PRO A 210 5.45 7.58 6.66
C PRO A 210 5.79 6.08 6.56
N HIS A 211 5.47 5.43 5.44
CA HIS A 211 5.75 4.01 5.23
C HIS A 211 6.09 3.71 3.76
N ARG A 212 6.80 2.60 3.55
CA ARG A 212 7.07 2.01 2.24
C ARG A 212 6.97 0.50 2.32
N THR A 213 6.69 -0.12 1.17
CA THR A 213 6.60 -1.58 1.07
C THR A 213 7.35 -2.05 -0.17
N TRP A 214 8.06 -3.16 -0.04
CA TRP A 214 8.77 -3.87 -1.11
C TRP A 214 8.32 -5.33 -1.13
N GLY A 215 8.39 -5.94 -2.31
CA GLY A 215 8.07 -7.36 -2.51
C GLY A 215 6.64 -7.63 -2.93
N ASP A 216 6.30 -8.92 -2.98
CA ASP A 216 5.01 -9.43 -3.48
C ASP A 216 3.97 -9.51 -2.38
N ARG A 217 2.90 -8.76 -2.52
CA ARG A 217 1.76 -8.75 -1.58
C ARG A 217 0.77 -9.86 -1.94
N VAL A 218 1.19 -11.10 -1.79
CA VAL A 218 0.39 -12.28 -2.16
C VAL A 218 -0.64 -12.70 -1.10
N ALA A 219 -0.48 -12.21 0.12
CA ALA A 219 -1.39 -12.43 1.25
C ALA A 219 -1.39 -11.23 2.18
N PRO A 220 -2.41 -11.03 3.01
CA PRO A 220 -2.37 -10.01 4.05
C PRO A 220 -1.25 -10.32 5.05
N LEU A 221 -0.57 -9.27 5.52
CA LEU A 221 0.50 -9.40 6.51
C LEU A 221 -0.09 -9.86 7.85
N GLY A 222 0.60 -10.78 8.52
CA GLY A 222 0.09 -11.48 9.71
C GLY A 222 -0.62 -12.80 9.41
N ALA A 223 -0.94 -13.11 8.14
CA ALA A 223 -1.61 -14.36 7.75
C ALA A 223 -0.78 -15.62 8.06
N TRP A 224 0.52 -15.49 8.28
CA TRP A 224 1.39 -16.58 8.69
C TRP A 224 0.98 -17.23 10.04
N ARG A 225 0.19 -16.50 10.85
CA ARG A 225 -0.36 -17.01 12.13
C ARG A 225 -1.58 -17.91 11.95
N ILE A 226 -2.17 -17.93 10.78
CA ILE A 226 -3.35 -18.75 10.50
C ILE A 226 -3.01 -20.24 10.60
N THR A 227 -3.84 -20.98 11.27
CA THR A 227 -3.70 -22.43 11.51
C THR A 227 -4.99 -23.16 11.13
N ALA A 228 -4.97 -24.48 11.16
CA ALA A 228 -6.18 -25.29 10.97
C ALA A 228 -7.28 -25.05 12.04
N ARG A 229 -6.95 -24.39 13.16
CA ARG A 229 -7.90 -24.01 14.21
C ARG A 229 -8.50 -22.63 14.00
N THR A 230 -7.99 -21.86 13.05
CA THR A 230 -8.49 -20.49 12.80
C THR A 230 -9.83 -20.56 12.10
N ARG A 231 -10.81 -19.92 12.67
CA ARG A 231 -12.17 -19.77 12.11
C ARG A 231 -12.54 -18.34 11.79
N GLY A 232 -11.85 -17.36 12.41
CA GLY A 232 -12.12 -15.95 12.19
C GLY A 232 -10.87 -15.15 11.90
N VAL A 233 -10.98 -14.18 10.97
CA VAL A 233 -9.90 -13.28 10.57
C VAL A 233 -10.34 -11.85 10.80
N VAL A 234 -9.63 -11.15 11.70
CA VAL A 234 -9.80 -9.72 11.96
C VAL A 234 -8.92 -8.96 10.96
N ILE A 235 -9.54 -8.11 10.16
CA ILE A 235 -8.86 -7.36 9.10
C ILE A 235 -8.80 -5.89 9.50
N VAL A 236 -7.62 -5.31 9.45
CA VAL A 236 -7.36 -3.90 9.72
C VAL A 236 -6.54 -3.26 8.59
N GLU A 237 -6.48 -1.94 8.55
CA GLU A 237 -5.79 -1.20 7.49
C GLU A 237 -4.30 -1.01 7.77
N GLY A 238 -3.91 -0.88 9.05
CA GLY A 238 -2.59 -0.47 9.50
C GLY A 238 -1.77 -1.53 10.24
N LEU A 239 -0.45 -1.34 10.24
CA LEU A 239 0.50 -2.21 10.95
C LEU A 239 0.28 -2.20 12.46
N PHE A 240 0.09 -1.01 13.06
CA PHE A 240 -0.08 -0.90 14.50
C PHE A 240 -1.41 -1.50 14.95
N ASP A 241 -2.47 -1.30 14.18
CA ASP A 241 -3.78 -1.89 14.44
C ASP A 241 -3.69 -3.42 14.47
N MET A 242 -2.95 -4.01 13.52
CA MET A 242 -2.72 -5.44 13.49
C MET A 242 -1.91 -5.93 14.69
N LEU A 243 -0.82 -5.23 15.04
CA LEU A 243 0.05 -5.65 16.14
C LEU A 243 -0.67 -5.58 17.48
N VAL A 244 -1.40 -4.49 17.74
CA VAL A 244 -2.17 -4.32 18.98
C VAL A 244 -3.37 -5.25 18.99
N GLY A 245 -4.08 -5.40 17.88
CA GLY A 245 -5.18 -6.35 17.74
C GLY A 245 -4.74 -7.80 18.01
N ALA A 246 -3.63 -8.22 17.42
CA ALA A 246 -3.06 -9.55 17.66
C ALA A 246 -2.61 -9.75 19.12
N GLN A 247 -2.00 -8.73 19.73
CA GLN A 247 -1.65 -8.73 21.15
C GLN A 247 -2.89 -8.94 22.02
N CYS A 248 -3.99 -8.24 21.74
CA CYS A 248 -5.23 -8.38 22.46
C CYS A 248 -5.87 -9.77 22.26
N LEU A 249 -5.77 -10.37 21.07
CA LEU A 249 -6.20 -11.75 20.83
C LEU A 249 -5.43 -12.76 21.69
N ASP A 250 -4.10 -12.59 21.77
CA ASP A 250 -3.24 -13.45 22.60
C ASP A 250 -3.58 -13.30 24.10
N GLU A 251 -3.71 -12.09 24.60
CA GLU A 251 -4.01 -11.79 26.01
C GLU A 251 -5.40 -12.29 26.44
N ARG A 252 -6.36 -12.27 25.53
CA ARG A 252 -7.72 -12.80 25.75
C ARG A 252 -7.83 -14.31 25.50
N ARG A 253 -6.74 -14.95 25.09
CA ARG A 253 -6.70 -16.40 24.74
C ARG A 253 -7.62 -16.76 23.56
N LEU A 254 -7.84 -15.83 22.66
CA LEU A 254 -8.65 -16.02 21.45
C LEU A 254 -7.82 -16.53 20.26
N TYR A 255 -6.51 -16.40 20.31
CA TYR A 255 -5.61 -17.08 19.38
C TYR A 255 -5.48 -18.55 19.75
N PRO A 256 -5.46 -19.51 18.79
CA PRO A 256 -5.41 -19.35 17.34
C PRO A 256 -6.78 -19.36 16.63
N GLU A 257 -7.89 -19.31 17.36
CA GLU A 257 -9.22 -19.31 16.74
C GLU A 257 -9.48 -18.04 15.91
N TYR A 258 -8.91 -16.93 16.36
CA TYR A 258 -8.94 -15.66 15.65
C TYR A 258 -7.54 -15.15 15.39
N VAL A 259 -7.33 -14.59 14.20
CA VAL A 259 -6.04 -14.01 13.77
C VAL A 259 -6.26 -12.61 13.24
N CYS A 260 -5.43 -11.65 13.68
CA CYS A 260 -5.45 -10.30 13.15
C CYS A 260 -4.45 -10.16 12.01
N VAL A 261 -4.91 -9.58 10.89
CA VAL A 261 -4.11 -9.35 9.67
C VAL A 261 -4.32 -7.94 9.17
N TYR A 262 -3.37 -7.38 8.39
CA TYR A 262 -3.57 -6.10 7.76
C TYR A 262 -3.25 -6.12 6.26
N THR A 263 -3.93 -5.25 5.53
CA THR A 263 -3.92 -5.19 4.08
C THR A 263 -2.78 -4.35 3.50
N ASN A 264 -1.89 -3.85 4.37
CA ASN A 264 -0.78 -2.98 4.00
C ASN A 264 -1.25 -1.63 3.40
N GLY A 265 -2.23 -1.04 4.07
CA GLY A 265 -2.83 0.26 3.75
C GLY A 265 -4.21 0.17 3.10
N ALA A 266 -4.84 1.33 2.91
CA ALA A 266 -6.20 1.50 2.40
C ALA A 266 -6.42 1.05 0.93
N SER A 267 -5.38 0.54 0.26
CA SER A 267 -5.48 0.06 -1.13
C SER A 267 -4.85 -1.33 -1.24
N PRO A 268 -5.58 -2.39 -0.83
CA PRO A 268 -5.10 -3.76 -0.96
C PRO A 268 -4.76 -4.10 -2.41
N SER A 269 -3.75 -4.96 -2.61
CA SER A 269 -3.42 -5.49 -3.93
C SER A 269 -4.48 -6.49 -4.39
N PHE A 270 -4.47 -6.84 -5.69
CA PHE A 270 -5.37 -7.87 -6.21
C PHE A 270 -5.15 -9.20 -5.52
N GLU A 271 -3.90 -9.55 -5.32
CA GLU A 271 -3.51 -10.82 -4.72
C GLU A 271 -4.02 -10.94 -3.28
N ILE A 272 -4.04 -9.82 -2.53
CA ILE A 272 -4.66 -9.79 -1.18
C ILE A 272 -6.18 -9.94 -1.28
N LEU A 273 -6.82 -9.30 -2.25
CA LEU A 273 -8.27 -9.45 -2.48
C LEU A 273 -8.62 -10.87 -2.91
N ASP A 274 -7.83 -11.47 -3.80
CA ASP A 274 -7.98 -12.87 -4.23
C ASP A 274 -7.77 -13.82 -3.04
N TRP A 275 -6.79 -13.53 -2.17
CA TRP A 275 -6.59 -14.31 -0.95
C TRP A 275 -7.86 -14.35 -0.09
N PHE A 276 -8.53 -13.22 0.14
CA PHE A 276 -9.80 -13.19 0.87
C PHE A 276 -10.92 -13.94 0.12
N ALA A 277 -10.91 -13.93 -1.20
CA ALA A 277 -11.87 -14.63 -2.03
C ALA A 277 -11.73 -16.16 -1.93
N GLU A 278 -10.49 -16.66 -1.85
CA GLU A 278 -10.16 -18.08 -1.88
C GLU A 278 -10.33 -18.77 -0.52
N HIS A 279 -10.16 -18.03 0.59
CA HIS A 279 -10.22 -18.61 1.92
C HIS A 279 -11.60 -18.42 2.57
N ASP A 280 -12.05 -19.42 3.33
CA ASP A 280 -13.37 -19.42 3.97
C ASP A 280 -13.25 -19.27 5.48
N TYR A 281 -13.24 -18.02 5.92
CA TYR A 281 -13.24 -17.62 7.34
C TYR A 281 -14.43 -16.72 7.64
N ASP A 282 -14.74 -16.53 8.92
CA ASP A 282 -15.56 -15.41 9.37
C ASP A 282 -14.68 -14.15 9.37
N TYR A 283 -15.02 -13.15 8.55
CA TYR A 283 -14.23 -11.93 8.41
C TYR A 283 -14.78 -10.78 9.23
N PHE A 284 -13.90 -10.12 9.99
CA PHE A 284 -14.24 -8.98 10.84
C PHE A 284 -13.41 -7.78 10.40
N LEU A 285 -14.02 -6.86 9.65
CA LEU A 285 -13.35 -5.67 9.15
C LEU A 285 -13.49 -4.54 10.18
N ILE A 286 -12.40 -4.11 10.78
CA ILE A 286 -12.39 -2.96 11.68
C ILE A 286 -11.95 -1.74 10.88
N ARG A 287 -12.88 -0.81 10.72
CA ARG A 287 -12.75 0.32 9.80
C ARG A 287 -12.19 1.56 10.49
N ASP A 288 -11.22 2.24 9.88
CA ASP A 288 -10.86 3.62 10.19
C ASP A 288 -12.00 4.57 9.85
N MET A 289 -12.21 5.59 10.68
CA MET A 289 -13.40 6.45 10.59
C MET A 289 -13.32 7.49 9.46
N ASP A 290 -12.28 7.46 8.63
CA ASP A 290 -12.08 8.36 7.51
C ASP A 290 -12.67 7.84 6.19
N LYS A 291 -12.52 8.66 5.13
CA LYS A 291 -12.99 8.29 3.78
C LYS A 291 -12.19 7.14 3.17
N ALA A 292 -10.89 7.06 3.46
CA ALA A 292 -10.03 6.00 2.94
C ALA A 292 -10.46 4.64 3.49
N GLY A 293 -10.77 4.58 4.80
CA GLY A 293 -11.32 3.40 5.44
C GLY A 293 -12.70 3.00 4.88
N ALA A 294 -13.54 3.97 4.46
CA ALA A 294 -14.80 3.66 3.78
C ALA A 294 -14.56 2.97 2.42
N ASP A 295 -13.67 3.54 1.61
CA ASP A 295 -13.32 3.00 0.29
C ASP A 295 -12.65 1.61 0.42
N TRP A 296 -11.84 1.42 1.45
CA TRP A 296 -11.18 0.16 1.79
C TRP A 296 -12.20 -0.95 2.14
N VAL A 297 -13.16 -0.66 3.02
CA VAL A 297 -14.24 -1.60 3.37
C VAL A 297 -15.02 -2.00 2.12
N GLU A 298 -15.41 -1.05 1.27
CA GLU A 298 -16.17 -1.35 0.06
C GLU A 298 -15.39 -2.27 -0.90
N MET A 299 -14.07 -2.08 -1.04
CA MET A 299 -13.25 -2.96 -1.88
C MET A 299 -13.26 -4.41 -1.37
N ILE A 300 -13.01 -4.61 -0.06
CA ILE A 300 -12.93 -5.96 0.51
C ILE A 300 -14.32 -6.61 0.54
N THR A 301 -15.34 -5.90 1.05
CA THR A 301 -16.69 -6.49 1.19
C THR A 301 -17.31 -6.83 -0.16
N THR A 302 -16.92 -6.13 -1.22
CA THR A 302 -17.37 -6.51 -2.57
C THR A 302 -16.86 -7.90 -2.96
N VAL A 303 -15.58 -8.16 -2.77
CA VAL A 303 -14.99 -9.48 -3.08
C VAL A 303 -15.59 -10.56 -2.19
N LEU A 304 -15.77 -10.27 -0.88
CA LEU A 304 -16.38 -11.22 0.05
C LEU A 304 -17.84 -11.55 -0.34
N ARG A 305 -18.62 -10.55 -0.73
CA ARG A 305 -20.01 -10.75 -1.21
C ARG A 305 -20.07 -11.57 -2.50
N GLU A 306 -19.21 -11.28 -3.47
CA GLU A 306 -19.12 -12.04 -4.73
C GLU A 306 -18.84 -13.53 -4.49
N LYS A 307 -18.03 -13.82 -3.48
CA LYS A 307 -17.65 -15.19 -3.09
C LYS A 307 -18.53 -15.78 -1.97
N LYS A 308 -19.61 -15.09 -1.59
CA LYS A 308 -20.53 -15.50 -0.52
C LYS A 308 -19.82 -15.81 0.81
N ARG A 309 -18.76 -15.05 1.12
CA ARG A 309 -18.04 -15.16 2.40
C ARG A 309 -18.80 -14.41 3.50
N ARG A 310 -18.74 -14.93 4.72
CA ARG A 310 -19.32 -14.26 5.88
C ARG A 310 -18.42 -13.12 6.31
N TYR A 311 -18.99 -11.94 6.57
CA TYR A 311 -18.24 -10.82 7.09
C TYR A 311 -19.10 -9.91 7.95
N THR A 312 -18.43 -9.19 8.85
CA THR A 312 -19.02 -8.13 9.67
C THR A 312 -18.10 -6.91 9.61
N VAL A 313 -18.69 -5.73 9.37
CA VAL A 313 -17.97 -4.46 9.46
C VAL A 313 -18.18 -3.87 10.84
N LEU A 314 -17.09 -3.47 11.48
CA LEU A 314 -17.04 -2.99 12.85
C LEU A 314 -16.47 -1.60 12.90
N PHE A 315 -16.99 -0.80 13.80
CA PHE A 315 -16.60 0.59 13.98
C PHE A 315 -16.06 0.77 15.40
N PRO A 316 -14.82 1.25 15.54
CA PRO A 316 -14.31 1.64 16.84
C PRO A 316 -15.23 2.71 17.50
N PRO A 317 -15.40 2.67 18.83
CA PRO A 317 -16.22 3.64 19.53
C PRO A 317 -15.59 5.02 19.52
N ASN A 318 -16.41 6.06 19.61
CA ASN A 318 -15.99 7.46 19.82
C ASN A 318 -15.02 8.00 18.75
N GLY A 319 -14.96 7.40 17.56
CA GLY A 319 -14.06 7.83 16.49
C GLY A 319 -12.58 7.54 16.74
N LEU A 320 -12.26 6.62 17.65
CA LEU A 320 -10.90 6.15 17.89
C LEU A 320 -10.36 5.39 16.68
N ASP A 321 -9.03 5.40 16.51
CA ASP A 321 -8.37 4.48 15.61
C ASP A 321 -8.43 3.04 16.18
N PRO A 322 -8.34 1.98 15.37
CA PRO A 322 -8.46 0.61 15.84
C PRO A 322 -7.47 0.24 16.96
N ASP A 323 -6.20 0.66 16.86
CA ASP A 323 -5.21 0.41 17.92
C ASP A 323 -5.56 1.11 19.24
N GLU A 324 -6.03 2.34 19.19
CA GLU A 324 -6.49 3.09 20.37
C GLU A 324 -7.73 2.43 21.01
N ALA A 325 -8.67 1.98 20.19
CA ALA A 325 -9.86 1.28 20.67
C ALA A 325 -9.48 -0.03 21.37
N PHE A 326 -8.60 -0.84 20.80
CA PHE A 326 -8.11 -2.06 21.44
C PHE A 326 -7.42 -1.75 22.80
N LEU A 327 -6.59 -0.72 22.86
CA LEU A 327 -5.90 -0.31 24.09
C LEU A 327 -6.87 0.21 25.16
N SER A 328 -7.98 0.82 24.78
CA SER A 328 -9.04 1.23 25.70
C SER A 328 -9.86 0.08 26.26
N GLY A 329 -9.59 -1.16 25.81
CA GLY A 329 -10.32 -2.37 26.22
C GLY A 329 -11.52 -2.68 25.35
N TRP A 330 -11.81 -1.88 24.31
CA TRP A 330 -12.84 -2.21 23.35
C TRP A 330 -12.45 -3.47 22.56
N TRP A 331 -13.42 -4.33 22.39
CA TRP A 331 -13.28 -5.53 21.57
C TRP A 331 -14.61 -5.80 20.85
N PRO A 332 -14.57 -6.27 19.62
CA PRO A 332 -15.78 -6.63 18.90
C PRO A 332 -16.63 -7.65 19.68
N PRO A 333 -17.90 -7.35 20.02
CA PRO A 333 -18.71 -8.21 20.88
C PRO A 333 -19.01 -9.60 20.30
N ILE A 334 -18.82 -9.76 19.00
CA ILE A 334 -19.02 -11.03 18.27
C ILE A 334 -17.80 -11.96 18.29
N ILE A 335 -16.71 -11.53 18.88
CA ILE A 335 -15.48 -12.33 19.07
C ILE A 335 -15.29 -12.70 20.55
N SER A 336 -16.32 -12.56 21.35
CA SER A 336 -16.31 -12.87 22.79
C SER A 336 -16.63 -14.34 23.07
#